data_d55f98bfa73ab5627d9e97b5d4eab46a
#
_entry.id   d55f98bfa73ab5627d9e97b5d4eab46a
#
_cell.length_a   1.000
_cell.length_b   1.000
_cell.length_c   1.000
_cell.angle_alpha   90.00
_cell.angle_beta   90.00
_cell.angle_gamma   90.00
#
_symmetry.space_group_name_H-M   'P 1'
#
loop_
_entity.id
_entity.type
_entity.pdbx_description
1 polymer ?
#
loop_
_entity_poly.entity_id
_entity_poly.type
_entity_poly.pdbx_seq_one_letter_code
_entity_poly.pdbx_strand_id
1 'polypeptide(L)'
;MARKKSNRYTGVYFQELQNGDKSYYITYKENKKDVWKKIGLHSEGIREAYCFQKRNEITSKIRLGEELPHIAIRKQSQIFLDIAKQFYDYKAIHNRQNKKTRSRVENRLKEHFIGFKNIRLITKSDIEDFQLDIEKELMPATVNFTVEQVSSIFNWAIENEILDKNPCKAIKKIKVNNSRLRYLELNEIKKLITTLENDKSLYYFVMIALSTGGRLQTICNIKLSDLKDNGSIRLYDFKNSSEYYGFLSSELKAEFEKFIIDLGKNKDEFIFKNTGKQSYSNQYYYRKLQPIFDILFHPAGTEPLNKVTIHTLRHTFASQLAINETPILTIKKLMNHNDINATMRYAKLSKSSGEKHVNNLIKSFMIT
;
A
#
# COMPACT_ATOMS: atom_id res chain seq x y z
N MET A 1 20.00 -36.59 -30.68
CA MET A 1 19.63 -37.41 -31.86
C MET A 1 19.20 -36.51 -33.00
N ALA A 2 19.61 -36.83 -34.26
CA ALA A 2 19.27 -36.02 -35.43
C ALA A 2 17.79 -36.19 -35.82
N ARG A 3 17.18 -35.14 -36.36
CA ARG A 3 15.82 -35.18 -36.91
C ARG A 3 15.84 -35.90 -38.26
N LYS A 4 14.99 -36.92 -38.43
CA LYS A 4 14.80 -37.65 -39.69
C LYS A 4 13.69 -37.00 -40.50
N LYS A 5 13.88 -36.85 -41.82
CA LYS A 5 12.86 -36.31 -42.73
C LYS A 5 11.84 -37.40 -43.04
N SER A 6 10.56 -37.04 -43.12
CA SER A 6 9.53 -37.93 -43.60
C SER A 6 9.75 -38.27 -45.09
N ASN A 7 9.69 -39.53 -45.43
CA ASN A 7 9.76 -39.99 -46.84
C ASN A 7 8.45 -39.72 -47.61
N ARG A 8 7.35 -39.48 -46.90
CA ARG A 8 5.99 -39.38 -47.47
C ARG A 8 5.48 -37.93 -47.55
N TYR A 9 5.94 -37.07 -46.65
CA TYR A 9 5.40 -35.72 -46.50
C TYR A 9 6.49 -34.66 -46.50
N THR A 10 6.49 -33.80 -47.49
CA THR A 10 7.48 -32.73 -47.65
C THR A 10 7.36 -31.71 -46.49
N GLY A 11 8.51 -31.41 -45.84
CA GLY A 11 8.58 -30.43 -44.75
C GLY A 11 8.10 -30.96 -43.42
N VAL A 12 7.89 -32.28 -43.31
CA VAL A 12 7.62 -32.97 -42.03
C VAL A 12 8.87 -33.74 -41.62
N TYR A 13 9.18 -33.67 -40.33
CA TYR A 13 10.34 -34.35 -39.73
C TYR A 13 9.91 -34.97 -38.39
N PHE A 14 10.64 -36.01 -37.97
CA PHE A 14 10.45 -36.62 -36.67
C PHE A 14 11.80 -36.93 -36.02
N GLN A 15 11.76 -37.02 -34.70
CA GLN A 15 12.91 -37.37 -33.86
C GLN A 15 12.48 -38.47 -32.88
N GLU A 16 13.21 -39.59 -32.87
CA GLU A 16 13.02 -40.63 -31.87
C GLU A 16 13.59 -40.17 -30.52
N LEU A 17 12.81 -40.33 -29.47
CA LEU A 17 13.19 -39.97 -28.12
C LEU A 17 13.77 -41.18 -27.38
N GLN A 18 14.49 -40.94 -26.27
CA GLN A 18 15.10 -42.01 -25.47
C GLN A 18 14.09 -42.99 -24.87
N ASN A 19 12.84 -42.57 -24.69
CA ASN A 19 11.72 -43.39 -24.20
C ASN A 19 10.99 -44.16 -25.29
N GLY A 20 11.52 -44.22 -26.52
CA GLY A 20 10.91 -44.90 -27.66
C GLY A 20 9.79 -44.16 -28.38
N ASP A 21 9.36 -42.98 -27.88
CA ASP A 21 8.35 -42.15 -28.52
C ASP A 21 8.94 -41.31 -29.66
N LYS A 22 8.07 -40.76 -30.54
CA LYS A 22 8.47 -39.90 -31.65
C LYS A 22 7.92 -38.49 -31.49
N SER A 23 8.79 -37.51 -31.65
CA SER A 23 8.42 -36.10 -31.67
C SER A 23 8.40 -35.58 -33.09
N TYR A 24 7.27 -35.00 -33.54
CA TYR A 24 7.07 -34.52 -34.89
C TYR A 24 7.30 -33.00 -35.00
N TYR A 25 7.90 -32.62 -36.14
CA TYR A 25 8.24 -31.25 -36.51
C TYR A 25 7.82 -30.93 -37.93
N ILE A 26 7.51 -29.68 -38.22
CA ILE A 26 7.30 -29.16 -39.57
C ILE A 26 8.26 -28.03 -39.86
N THR A 27 8.56 -27.82 -41.17
CA THR A 27 9.31 -26.66 -41.65
C THR A 27 8.51 -25.89 -42.68
N TYR A 28 8.60 -24.58 -42.66
CA TYR A 28 8.01 -23.68 -43.64
C TYR A 28 8.84 -22.39 -43.73
N LYS A 29 8.65 -21.61 -44.79
CA LYS A 29 9.32 -20.32 -44.96
C LYS A 29 8.40 -19.18 -44.52
N GLU A 30 8.92 -18.30 -43.68
CA GLU A 30 8.28 -17.08 -43.27
C GLU A 30 9.30 -15.92 -43.41
N ASN A 31 8.94 -14.87 -44.13
CA ASN A 31 9.83 -13.74 -44.43
C ASN A 31 11.21 -14.17 -44.97
N LYS A 32 11.20 -15.15 -45.91
CA LYS A 32 12.38 -15.78 -46.52
C LYS A 32 13.29 -16.59 -45.60
N LYS A 33 12.89 -16.77 -44.31
CA LYS A 33 13.63 -17.58 -43.31
C LYS A 33 12.94 -18.92 -43.10
N ASP A 34 13.72 -19.98 -42.92
CA ASP A 34 13.20 -21.29 -42.58
C ASP A 34 12.81 -21.35 -41.09
N VAL A 35 11.55 -21.65 -40.85
CA VAL A 35 10.99 -21.78 -39.47
C VAL A 35 10.77 -23.27 -39.19
N TRP A 36 11.27 -23.71 -38.03
CA TRP A 36 11.05 -25.06 -37.51
C TRP A 36 10.04 -25.03 -36.40
N LYS A 37 9.02 -25.89 -36.45
CA LYS A 37 7.99 -25.98 -35.45
C LYS A 37 7.76 -27.42 -35.01
N LYS A 38 7.78 -27.64 -33.69
CA LYS A 38 7.32 -28.91 -33.08
C LYS A 38 5.80 -28.91 -33.08
N ILE A 39 5.20 -30.05 -33.50
CA ILE A 39 3.74 -30.25 -33.55
C ILE A 39 3.26 -31.02 -32.31
N GLY A 40 3.93 -32.11 -31.93
CA GLY A 40 3.60 -32.92 -30.78
C GLY A 40 4.27 -34.28 -30.79
N LEU A 41 3.78 -35.19 -29.94
CA LEU A 41 4.31 -36.53 -29.76
C LEU A 41 3.43 -37.58 -30.44
N HIS A 42 4.03 -38.72 -30.81
CA HIS A 42 3.29 -39.86 -31.34
C HIS A 42 2.31 -40.43 -30.31
N SER A 43 2.71 -40.48 -29.03
CA SER A 43 1.87 -40.87 -27.91
C SER A 43 0.64 -39.95 -27.71
N GLU A 44 0.73 -38.69 -28.14
CA GLU A 44 -0.40 -37.73 -28.14
C GLU A 44 -1.35 -37.92 -29.35
N GLY A 45 -1.21 -38.97 -30.11
CA GLY A 45 -2.01 -39.23 -31.31
C GLY A 45 -1.55 -38.49 -32.57
N ILE A 46 -0.46 -37.73 -32.53
CA ILE A 46 0.08 -37.00 -33.69
C ILE A 46 0.69 -37.98 -34.70
N ARG A 47 0.39 -37.75 -35.98
CA ARG A 47 0.89 -38.52 -37.11
C ARG A 47 1.42 -37.60 -38.19
N GLU A 48 2.25 -38.15 -39.08
CA GLU A 48 2.86 -37.38 -40.20
C GLU A 48 1.84 -36.69 -41.09
N ALA A 49 0.72 -37.36 -41.41
CA ALA A 49 -0.36 -36.79 -42.20
C ALA A 49 -0.96 -35.52 -41.56
N TYR A 50 -1.22 -35.57 -40.26
CA TYR A 50 -1.69 -34.41 -39.51
C TYR A 50 -0.67 -33.26 -39.52
N CYS A 51 0.61 -33.57 -39.36
CA CYS A 51 1.68 -32.58 -39.44
C CYS A 51 1.73 -31.90 -40.81
N PHE A 52 1.56 -32.68 -41.87
CA PHE A 52 1.52 -32.16 -43.22
C PHE A 52 0.31 -31.26 -43.48
N GLN A 53 -0.87 -31.65 -43.02
CA GLN A 53 -2.07 -30.83 -43.09
C GLN A 53 -1.86 -29.47 -42.35
N LYS A 54 -1.34 -29.51 -41.15
CA LYS A 54 -1.01 -28.29 -40.36
C LYS A 54 0.03 -27.42 -41.07
N ARG A 55 1.03 -28.00 -41.68
CA ARG A 55 2.00 -27.27 -42.51
C ARG A 55 1.33 -26.54 -43.66
N ASN A 56 0.43 -27.23 -44.38
CA ASN A 56 -0.26 -26.67 -45.54
C ASN A 56 -1.20 -25.52 -45.12
N GLU A 57 -1.94 -25.64 -44.02
CA GLU A 57 -2.74 -24.56 -43.45
C GLU A 57 -1.90 -23.30 -43.19
N ILE A 58 -0.71 -23.47 -42.57
CA ILE A 58 0.22 -22.38 -42.30
C ILE A 58 0.74 -21.75 -43.58
N THR A 59 1.19 -22.57 -44.52
CA THR A 59 1.76 -22.06 -45.78
C THR A 59 0.72 -21.39 -46.67
N SER A 60 -0.53 -21.84 -46.67
CA SER A 60 -1.64 -21.18 -47.36
C SER A 60 -1.92 -19.80 -46.77
N LYS A 61 -2.00 -19.70 -45.46
CA LYS A 61 -2.22 -18.40 -44.78
C LYS A 61 -1.09 -17.41 -45.08
N ILE A 62 0.15 -17.86 -45.04
CA ILE A 62 1.32 -17.01 -45.38
C ILE A 62 1.20 -16.50 -46.82
N ARG A 63 0.77 -17.36 -47.77
CA ARG A 63 0.60 -16.98 -49.17
C ARG A 63 -0.54 -15.99 -49.39
N LEU A 64 -1.61 -16.09 -48.60
CA LEU A 64 -2.77 -15.20 -48.68
C LEU A 64 -2.54 -13.88 -47.95
N GLY A 65 -1.40 -13.72 -47.26
CA GLY A 65 -1.13 -12.51 -46.44
C GLY A 65 -2.03 -12.44 -45.19
N GLU A 66 -2.72 -13.53 -44.86
CA GLU A 66 -3.50 -13.60 -43.64
C GLU A 66 -2.55 -13.69 -42.46
N GLU A 67 -2.88 -12.96 -41.38
CA GLU A 67 -2.21 -13.20 -40.11
C GLU A 67 -2.32 -14.70 -39.79
N LEU A 68 -1.17 -15.35 -39.69
CA LEU A 68 -1.14 -16.68 -39.11
C LEU A 68 -1.94 -16.61 -37.83
N PRO A 69 -2.91 -17.55 -37.57
CA PRO A 69 -3.47 -17.66 -36.26
C PRO A 69 -2.24 -17.75 -35.37
N HIS A 70 -2.00 -16.77 -34.53
CA HIS A 70 -0.81 -16.70 -33.71
C HIS A 70 -0.66 -18.11 -33.15
N ILE A 71 0.20 -18.83 -33.81
CA ILE A 71 0.71 -20.07 -33.27
C ILE A 71 1.25 -19.52 -31.96
N ALA A 72 0.53 -19.84 -30.90
CA ALA A 72 0.89 -19.27 -29.63
C ALA A 72 2.39 -19.44 -29.57
N ILE A 73 3.12 -18.37 -29.96
CA ILE A 73 4.46 -18.20 -29.47
C ILE A 73 4.21 -18.57 -28.04
N ARG A 74 4.83 -19.64 -27.52
CA ARG A 74 4.80 -19.91 -26.10
C ARG A 74 5.12 -18.55 -25.51
N LYS A 75 4.04 -17.76 -25.32
CA LYS A 75 4.11 -16.52 -24.54
C LYS A 75 4.67 -17.10 -23.28
N GLN A 76 5.93 -16.86 -23.04
CA GLN A 76 6.70 -17.28 -21.89
C GLN A 76 5.70 -17.41 -20.77
N SER A 77 5.56 -18.60 -20.17
CA SER A 77 4.49 -18.88 -19.23
C SER A 77 4.52 -17.74 -18.22
N GLN A 78 3.57 -16.81 -18.36
CA GLN A 78 3.59 -15.59 -17.58
C GLN A 78 3.05 -15.97 -16.21
N ILE A 79 3.95 -16.52 -15.40
CA ILE A 79 3.68 -16.86 -14.01
C ILE A 79 3.30 -15.59 -13.29
N PHE A 80 2.22 -15.64 -12.53
CA PHE A 80 1.67 -14.46 -11.86
C PHE A 80 2.69 -13.78 -10.94
N LEU A 81 3.51 -14.54 -10.23
CA LEU A 81 4.60 -14.00 -9.40
C LEU A 81 5.62 -13.17 -10.21
N ASP A 82 5.92 -13.57 -11.44
CA ASP A 82 6.88 -12.83 -12.27
C ASP A 82 6.26 -11.54 -12.83
N ILE A 83 4.97 -11.56 -13.14
CA ILE A 83 4.22 -10.34 -13.47
C ILE A 83 4.13 -9.40 -12.26
N ALA A 84 3.92 -9.93 -11.05
CA ALA A 84 3.94 -9.13 -9.83
C ALA A 84 5.29 -8.45 -9.60
N LYS A 85 6.41 -9.13 -9.85
CA LYS A 85 7.75 -8.54 -9.77
C LYS A 85 7.91 -7.39 -10.78
N GLN A 86 7.52 -7.59 -12.04
CA GLN A 86 7.57 -6.55 -13.08
C GLN A 86 6.75 -5.32 -12.70
N PHE A 87 5.53 -5.52 -12.19
CA PHE A 87 4.69 -4.44 -11.67
C PHE A 87 5.38 -3.64 -10.57
N TYR A 88 6.00 -4.31 -9.60
CA TYR A 88 6.69 -3.61 -8.51
C TYR A 88 8.01 -2.97 -8.96
N ASP A 89 8.70 -3.52 -9.95
CA ASP A 89 9.87 -2.88 -10.58
C ASP A 89 9.44 -1.59 -11.29
N TYR A 90 8.36 -1.61 -12.07
CA TYR A 90 7.76 -0.43 -12.67
C TYR A 90 7.37 0.61 -11.61
N LYS A 91 6.67 0.20 -10.55
CA LYS A 91 6.31 1.11 -9.45
C LYS A 91 7.51 1.67 -8.69
N ALA A 92 8.61 0.95 -8.59
CA ALA A 92 9.81 1.42 -7.88
C ALA A 92 10.45 2.63 -8.56
N ILE A 93 10.32 2.77 -9.87
CA ILE A 93 10.79 3.92 -10.65
C ILE A 93 10.02 5.18 -10.24
N HIS A 94 8.71 5.06 -9.97
CA HIS A 94 7.80 6.19 -9.71
C HIS A 94 7.52 6.41 -8.22
N ASN A 95 7.74 5.41 -7.35
CA ASN A 95 7.39 5.51 -5.92
C ASN A 95 8.31 4.67 -5.02
N ARG A 96 9.19 5.35 -4.28
CA ARG A 96 10.18 4.72 -3.38
C ARG A 96 9.60 3.96 -2.17
N GLN A 97 8.34 4.18 -1.80
CA GLN A 97 7.76 3.61 -0.56
C GLN A 97 7.24 2.17 -0.68
N ASN A 98 7.34 1.55 -1.86
CA ASN A 98 6.72 0.26 -2.14
C ASN A 98 7.49 -0.99 -1.65
N LYS A 99 8.72 -0.88 -1.14
CA LYS A 99 9.54 -2.06 -0.77
C LYS A 99 8.85 -3.01 0.22
N LYS A 100 8.23 -2.47 1.28
CA LYS A 100 7.53 -3.29 2.30
C LYS A 100 6.26 -3.96 1.74
N THR A 101 5.49 -3.23 0.92
CA THR A 101 4.27 -3.77 0.28
C THR A 101 4.64 -4.85 -0.71
N ARG A 102 5.65 -4.62 -1.56
CA ARG A 102 6.22 -5.60 -2.48
C ARG A 102 6.56 -6.90 -1.77
N SER A 103 7.42 -6.83 -0.76
CA SER A 103 7.87 -8.01 -0.02
C SER A 103 6.70 -8.80 0.58
N ARG A 104 5.71 -8.12 1.16
CA ARG A 104 4.53 -8.76 1.72
C ARG A 104 3.71 -9.52 0.67
N VAL A 105 3.43 -8.88 -0.45
CA VAL A 105 2.62 -9.48 -1.53
C VAL A 105 3.38 -10.60 -2.21
N GLU A 106 4.65 -10.39 -2.58
CA GLU A 106 5.47 -11.43 -3.20
C GLU A 106 5.62 -12.66 -2.31
N ASN A 107 5.79 -12.50 -0.99
CA ASN A 107 5.90 -13.62 -0.07
C ASN A 107 4.58 -14.40 -0.02
N ARG A 108 3.42 -13.73 0.06
CA ARG A 108 2.11 -14.41 0.02
C ARG A 108 1.87 -15.14 -1.30
N LEU A 109 2.28 -14.55 -2.43
CA LEU A 109 2.19 -15.23 -3.72
C LEU A 109 3.13 -16.43 -3.84
N LYS A 110 4.29 -16.43 -3.16
CA LYS A 110 5.20 -17.60 -3.10
C LYS A 110 4.65 -18.74 -2.26
N GLU A 111 3.83 -18.42 -1.26
CA GLU A 111 3.23 -19.39 -0.34
C GLU A 111 1.94 -20.00 -0.90
N HIS A 112 1.33 -19.40 -1.94
CA HIS A 112 0.05 -19.84 -2.50
C HIS A 112 0.17 -20.22 -3.97
N PHE A 113 -0.62 -21.23 -4.41
CA PHE A 113 -0.57 -21.80 -5.78
C PHE A 113 -0.79 -20.76 -6.88
N ILE A 114 -1.58 -19.69 -6.64
CA ILE A 114 -1.83 -18.66 -7.65
C ILE A 114 -0.55 -17.95 -8.10
N GLY A 115 0.45 -17.85 -7.24
CA GLY A 115 1.73 -17.24 -7.59
C GLY A 115 2.45 -17.98 -8.72
N PHE A 116 2.26 -19.29 -8.83
CA PHE A 116 2.88 -20.15 -9.83
C PHE A 116 1.97 -20.46 -11.02
N LYS A 117 0.70 -20.03 -10.96
CA LYS A 117 -0.26 -20.20 -12.04
C LYS A 117 -0.01 -19.18 -13.15
N ASN A 118 -0.29 -19.59 -14.41
CA ASN A 118 -0.28 -18.62 -15.50
C ASN A 118 -1.36 -17.55 -15.25
N ILE A 119 -0.97 -16.27 -15.29
CA ILE A 119 -1.86 -15.14 -14.97
C ILE A 119 -3.16 -15.16 -15.79
N ARG A 120 -3.12 -15.66 -17.04
CA ARG A 120 -4.30 -15.76 -17.93
C ARG A 120 -5.30 -16.83 -17.49
N LEU A 121 -4.86 -17.80 -16.68
CA LEU A 121 -5.67 -18.91 -16.19
C LEU A 121 -6.18 -18.71 -14.78
N ILE A 122 -5.85 -17.57 -14.14
CA ILE A 122 -6.35 -17.24 -12.81
C ILE A 122 -7.80 -16.78 -12.93
N THR A 123 -8.67 -17.48 -12.21
CA THR A 123 -10.11 -17.23 -12.17
C THR A 123 -10.50 -16.46 -10.91
N LYS A 124 -11.77 -16.03 -10.86
CA LYS A 124 -12.35 -15.43 -9.64
C LYS A 124 -12.25 -16.40 -8.46
N SER A 125 -12.54 -17.69 -8.68
CA SER A 125 -12.46 -18.72 -7.64
C SER A 125 -11.06 -18.85 -7.06
N ASP A 126 -10.03 -18.82 -7.90
CA ASP A 126 -8.65 -18.85 -7.41
C ASP A 126 -8.31 -17.66 -6.49
N ILE A 127 -8.90 -16.48 -6.75
CA ILE A 127 -8.72 -15.30 -5.89
C ILE A 127 -9.55 -15.43 -4.59
N GLU A 128 -10.74 -16.02 -4.66
CA GLU A 128 -11.55 -16.31 -3.46
C GLU A 128 -10.83 -17.32 -2.55
N ASP A 129 -10.25 -18.37 -3.11
CA ASP A 129 -9.44 -19.33 -2.36
C ASP A 129 -8.20 -18.68 -1.74
N PHE A 130 -7.52 -17.82 -2.49
CA PHE A 130 -6.41 -17.02 -1.96
C PHE A 130 -6.84 -16.11 -0.81
N GLN A 131 -7.99 -15.43 -0.95
CA GLN A 131 -8.54 -14.56 0.11
C GLN A 131 -8.83 -15.37 1.38
N LEU A 132 -9.50 -16.52 1.25
CA LEU A 132 -9.81 -17.42 2.37
C LEU A 132 -8.55 -17.97 3.03
N ASP A 133 -7.52 -18.28 2.26
CA ASP A 133 -6.29 -18.82 2.80
C ASP A 133 -5.54 -17.78 3.65
N ILE A 134 -5.35 -16.58 3.13
CA ILE A 134 -4.69 -15.50 3.89
C ILE A 134 -5.54 -14.98 5.06
N GLU A 135 -6.86 -15.18 5.06
CA GLU A 135 -7.75 -14.80 6.17
C GLU A 135 -7.49 -15.63 7.43
N LYS A 136 -6.97 -16.84 7.31
CA LYS A 136 -6.59 -17.69 8.45
C LYS A 136 -5.49 -17.07 9.32
N GLU A 137 -4.64 -16.21 8.72
CA GLU A 137 -3.46 -15.66 9.39
C GLU A 137 -3.51 -14.13 9.56
N LEU A 138 -4.29 -13.44 8.73
CA LEU A 138 -4.28 -11.99 8.65
C LEU A 138 -5.60 -11.38 9.13
N MET A 139 -5.47 -10.20 9.73
CA MET A 139 -6.65 -9.39 10.06
C MET A 139 -7.39 -8.94 8.79
N PRO A 140 -8.74 -8.85 8.81
CA PRO A 140 -9.58 -8.52 7.65
C PRO A 140 -9.14 -7.30 6.84
N ALA A 141 -8.68 -6.24 7.49
CA ALA A 141 -8.15 -5.05 6.81
C ALA A 141 -6.88 -5.35 5.99
N THR A 142 -6.02 -6.24 6.49
CA THR A 142 -4.78 -6.64 5.81
C THR A 142 -5.09 -7.58 4.65
N VAL A 143 -6.08 -8.46 4.81
CA VAL A 143 -6.59 -9.32 3.73
C VAL A 143 -7.11 -8.44 2.59
N ASN A 144 -8.03 -7.52 2.87
CA ASN A 144 -8.58 -6.60 1.87
C ASN A 144 -7.47 -5.81 1.16
N PHE A 145 -6.51 -5.28 1.92
CA PHE A 145 -5.37 -4.57 1.34
C PHE A 145 -4.54 -5.47 0.42
N THR A 146 -4.29 -6.74 0.81
CA THR A 146 -3.52 -7.69 -0.01
C THR A 146 -4.23 -8.00 -1.32
N VAL A 147 -5.54 -8.27 -1.27
CA VAL A 147 -6.36 -8.50 -2.46
C VAL A 147 -6.43 -7.25 -3.36
N GLU A 148 -6.48 -6.04 -2.79
CA GLU A 148 -6.39 -4.78 -3.55
C GLU A 148 -5.04 -4.63 -4.27
N GLN A 149 -3.93 -5.03 -3.63
CA GLN A 149 -2.62 -5.04 -4.29
C GLN A 149 -2.57 -6.06 -5.44
N VAL A 150 -3.11 -7.26 -5.23
CA VAL A 150 -3.27 -8.28 -6.28
C VAL A 150 -4.12 -7.73 -7.44
N SER A 151 -5.25 -7.09 -7.15
CA SER A 151 -6.09 -6.42 -8.16
C SER A 151 -5.34 -5.34 -8.93
N SER A 152 -4.45 -4.60 -8.27
CA SER A 152 -3.61 -3.58 -8.92
C SER A 152 -2.60 -4.18 -9.90
N ILE A 153 -2.07 -5.38 -9.60
CA ILE A 153 -1.18 -6.12 -10.52
C ILE A 153 -1.97 -6.54 -11.77
N PHE A 154 -3.20 -7.05 -11.61
CA PHE A 154 -4.06 -7.41 -12.74
C PHE A 154 -4.44 -6.20 -13.60
N ASN A 155 -4.74 -5.06 -13.00
CA ASN A 155 -5.03 -3.83 -13.75
C ASN A 155 -3.81 -3.38 -14.57
N TRP A 156 -2.62 -3.40 -13.98
CA TRP A 156 -1.38 -3.10 -14.69
C TRP A 156 -1.13 -4.10 -15.85
N ALA A 157 -1.44 -5.38 -15.65
CA ALA A 157 -1.33 -6.38 -16.69
C ALA A 157 -2.30 -6.12 -17.85
N ILE A 158 -3.49 -5.57 -17.58
CA ILE A 158 -4.45 -5.14 -18.61
C ILE A 158 -3.91 -3.92 -19.36
N GLU A 159 -3.40 -2.90 -18.64
CA GLU A 159 -2.81 -1.70 -19.24
C GLU A 159 -1.61 -2.03 -20.16
N ASN A 160 -0.93 -3.14 -19.91
CA ASN A 160 0.19 -3.64 -20.72
C ASN A 160 -0.23 -4.78 -21.69
N GLU A 161 -1.52 -4.90 -22.02
CA GLU A 161 -2.08 -5.85 -23.01
C GLU A 161 -1.76 -7.32 -22.72
N ILE A 162 -1.44 -7.66 -21.46
CA ILE A 162 -1.19 -9.02 -21.01
C ILE A 162 -2.51 -9.77 -20.81
N LEU A 163 -3.54 -9.07 -20.35
CA LEU A 163 -4.88 -9.60 -20.01
C LEU A 163 -5.97 -8.67 -20.50
N ASP A 164 -7.18 -9.24 -20.66
CA ASP A 164 -8.39 -8.48 -21.03
C ASP A 164 -9.27 -8.16 -19.81
N LYS A 165 -9.20 -8.97 -18.74
CA LYS A 165 -10.11 -8.88 -17.59
C LYS A 165 -9.37 -9.07 -16.27
N ASN A 166 -9.82 -8.36 -15.24
CA ASN A 166 -9.31 -8.49 -13.87
C ASN A 166 -10.25 -9.40 -13.05
N PRO A 167 -9.78 -10.59 -12.63
CA PRO A 167 -10.61 -11.53 -11.86
C PRO A 167 -10.97 -11.01 -10.46
N CYS A 168 -10.23 -10.03 -9.92
CA CYS A 168 -10.50 -9.47 -8.61
C CYS A 168 -11.68 -8.50 -8.57
N LYS A 169 -12.20 -8.00 -9.70
CA LYS A 169 -13.28 -6.98 -9.71
C LYS A 169 -14.56 -7.43 -8.99
N ALA A 170 -14.84 -8.72 -9.01
CA ALA A 170 -16.04 -9.29 -8.38
C ALA A 170 -15.81 -9.85 -6.98
N ILE A 171 -14.60 -9.65 -6.40
CA ILE A 171 -14.28 -10.12 -5.05
C ILE A 171 -14.89 -9.19 -4.01
N LYS A 172 -15.66 -9.76 -3.08
CA LYS A 172 -16.26 -8.99 -1.99
C LYS A 172 -15.22 -8.70 -0.92
N LYS A 173 -15.18 -7.44 -0.48
CA LYS A 173 -14.37 -7.05 0.68
C LYS A 173 -14.96 -7.62 1.96
N ILE A 174 -14.09 -8.08 2.85
CA ILE A 174 -14.45 -8.50 4.20
C ILE A 174 -14.86 -7.25 4.98
N LYS A 175 -15.95 -7.33 5.73
CA LYS A 175 -16.39 -6.24 6.60
C LYS A 175 -15.32 -5.99 7.67
N VAL A 176 -14.89 -4.75 7.79
CA VAL A 176 -13.88 -4.35 8.75
C VAL A 176 -14.49 -3.37 9.74
N ASN A 177 -14.55 -3.72 11.00
CA ASN A 177 -14.88 -2.78 12.07
C ASN A 177 -13.58 -2.21 12.63
N ASN A 178 -13.05 -1.15 11.99
CA ASN A 178 -11.76 -0.53 12.33
C ASN A 178 -11.90 0.82 13.00
N SER A 179 -13.03 1.13 13.61
CA SER A 179 -13.22 2.42 14.28
C SER A 179 -12.44 2.47 15.59
N ARG A 180 -11.10 2.56 15.50
CA ARG A 180 -10.32 3.01 16.67
C ARG A 180 -10.70 4.44 16.96
N LEU A 181 -11.45 4.65 18.02
CA LEU A 181 -11.76 5.98 18.57
C LEU A 181 -10.97 6.25 19.87
N ARG A 182 -9.97 5.41 20.18
CA ARG A 182 -9.14 5.60 21.38
C ARG A 182 -8.37 6.92 21.28
N TYR A 183 -8.62 7.80 22.20
CA TYR A 183 -7.89 9.04 22.45
C TYR A 183 -7.58 9.12 23.95
N LEU A 184 -6.65 9.98 24.36
CA LEU A 184 -6.33 10.22 25.76
C LEU A 184 -7.29 11.25 26.35
N GLU A 185 -7.81 10.95 27.51
CA GLU A 185 -8.57 11.89 28.33
C GLU A 185 -7.63 12.87 29.04
N LEU A 186 -8.18 13.97 29.59
CA LEU A 186 -7.36 15.02 30.21
C LEU A 186 -6.49 14.52 31.36
N ASN A 187 -6.99 13.59 32.19
CA ASN A 187 -6.24 12.97 33.28
C ASN A 187 -5.11 12.08 32.74
N GLU A 188 -5.34 11.36 31.64
CA GLU A 188 -4.33 10.53 30.98
C GLU A 188 -3.24 11.39 30.32
N ILE A 189 -3.62 12.50 29.68
CA ILE A 189 -2.67 13.47 29.14
C ILE A 189 -1.78 14.03 30.25
N LYS A 190 -2.35 14.46 31.38
CA LYS A 190 -1.59 14.97 32.53
C LYS A 190 -0.61 13.93 33.04
N LYS A 191 -1.07 12.68 33.24
CA LYS A 191 -0.22 11.55 33.67
C LYS A 191 0.95 11.29 32.72
N LEU A 192 0.69 11.32 31.42
CA LEU A 192 1.73 11.15 30.40
C LEU A 192 2.77 12.28 30.46
N ILE A 193 2.32 13.54 30.50
CA ILE A 193 3.17 14.72 30.55
C ILE A 193 4.09 14.68 31.77
N THR A 194 3.52 14.44 32.98
CA THR A 194 4.29 14.34 34.23
C THR A 194 5.34 13.21 34.16
N THR A 195 4.98 12.05 33.57
CA THR A 195 5.94 10.94 33.41
C THR A 195 7.13 11.32 32.53
N LEU A 196 6.94 12.26 31.59
CA LEU A 196 7.97 12.67 30.62
C LEU A 196 8.80 13.89 31.05
N GLU A 197 8.50 14.53 32.17
CA GLU A 197 9.14 15.78 32.63
C GLU A 197 10.68 15.71 32.71
N ASN A 198 11.20 14.52 33.04
CA ASN A 198 12.63 14.27 33.15
C ASN A 198 13.33 14.01 31.79
N ASP A 199 12.58 13.67 30.73
CA ASP A 199 13.10 13.54 29.37
C ASP A 199 12.54 14.68 28.51
N LYS A 200 13.19 15.82 28.54
CA LYS A 200 12.74 17.03 27.83
C LYS A 200 12.55 16.81 26.33
N SER A 201 13.32 15.93 25.71
CA SER A 201 13.18 15.62 24.29
C SER A 201 11.87 14.88 24.00
N LEU A 202 11.53 13.83 24.77
CA LEU A 202 10.26 13.12 24.65
C LEU A 202 9.08 13.99 25.09
N TYR A 203 9.24 14.78 26.13
CA TYR A 203 8.24 15.74 26.62
C TYR A 203 7.81 16.70 25.50
N TYR A 204 8.74 17.43 24.90
CA TYR A 204 8.42 18.37 23.83
C TYR A 204 7.94 17.68 22.55
N PHE A 205 8.47 16.50 22.24
CA PHE A 205 7.93 15.70 21.13
C PHE A 205 6.43 15.40 21.31
N VAL A 206 6.03 14.96 22.52
CA VAL A 206 4.63 14.65 22.83
C VAL A 206 3.78 15.93 22.87
N MET A 207 4.28 17.02 23.46
CA MET A 207 3.57 18.31 23.51
C MET A 207 3.31 18.86 22.10
N ILE A 208 4.29 18.81 21.19
CA ILE A 208 4.11 19.20 19.80
C ILE A 208 3.11 18.28 19.09
N ALA A 209 3.15 16.97 19.36
CA ALA A 209 2.20 16.02 18.79
C ALA A 209 0.76 16.31 19.22
N LEU A 210 0.56 16.64 20.52
CA LEU A 210 -0.74 16.97 21.09
C LEU A 210 -1.24 18.37 20.69
N SER A 211 -0.34 19.31 20.35
CA SER A 211 -0.70 20.68 19.95
C SER A 211 -0.99 20.82 18.47
N THR A 212 -0.35 20.02 17.63
CA THR A 212 -0.44 20.15 16.17
C THR A 212 -1.20 19.04 15.49
N GLY A 213 -1.36 17.90 16.15
CA GLY A 213 -1.89 16.68 15.55
C GLY A 213 -1.02 16.14 14.41
N GLY A 214 0.25 16.54 14.31
CA GLY A 214 1.17 16.12 13.26
C GLY A 214 1.35 14.60 13.21
N ARG A 215 1.56 14.04 12.00
CA ARG A 215 1.98 12.64 11.88
C ARG A 215 3.38 12.45 12.44
N LEU A 216 3.70 11.27 12.96
CA LEU A 216 5.00 10.97 13.55
C LEU A 216 6.18 11.44 12.68
N GLN A 217 6.18 11.08 11.39
CA GLN A 217 7.24 11.47 10.47
C GLN A 217 7.32 13.00 10.28
N THR A 218 6.19 13.68 10.26
CA THR A 218 6.11 15.14 10.18
C THR A 218 6.79 15.78 11.39
N ILE A 219 6.44 15.33 12.61
CA ILE A 219 7.01 15.89 13.84
C ILE A 219 8.52 15.62 13.93
N CYS A 220 8.97 14.40 13.59
CA CYS A 220 10.39 14.06 13.58
C CYS A 220 11.23 14.96 12.65
N ASN A 221 10.63 15.54 11.63
CA ASN A 221 11.30 16.33 10.62
C ASN A 221 11.07 17.86 10.77
N ILE A 222 10.58 18.32 11.92
CA ILE A 222 10.47 19.75 12.19
C ILE A 222 11.86 20.34 12.39
N LYS A 223 12.14 21.43 11.69
CA LYS A 223 13.35 22.24 11.84
C LYS A 223 13.06 23.48 12.70
N LEU A 224 14.11 24.08 13.25
CA LEU A 224 13.95 25.34 13.98
C LEU A 224 13.40 26.45 13.06
N SER A 225 13.79 26.48 11.79
CA SER A 225 13.26 27.43 10.80
C SER A 225 11.77 27.29 10.50
N ASP A 226 11.15 26.17 10.90
CA ASP A 226 9.71 25.96 10.72
C ASP A 226 8.87 26.62 11.81
N LEU A 227 9.47 26.95 12.98
CA LEU A 227 8.81 27.70 14.04
C LEU A 227 8.79 29.19 13.68
N LYS A 228 7.59 29.81 13.71
CA LYS A 228 7.37 31.21 13.37
C LYS A 228 7.14 32.04 14.64
N ASP A 229 7.43 33.33 14.55
CA ASP A 229 7.31 34.25 15.68
C ASP A 229 5.90 34.32 16.26
N ASN A 230 4.88 34.10 15.45
CA ASN A 230 3.47 34.07 15.86
C ASN A 230 3.01 32.74 16.52
N GLY A 231 3.93 31.81 16.81
CA GLY A 231 3.62 30.49 17.39
C GLY A 231 3.10 29.45 16.41
N SER A 232 3.03 29.77 15.11
CA SER A 232 2.72 28.75 14.11
C SER A 232 3.96 27.93 13.78
N ILE A 233 3.75 26.63 13.54
CA ILE A 233 4.78 25.70 13.05
C ILE A 233 4.40 25.24 11.65
N ARG A 234 5.31 25.41 10.68
CA ARG A 234 5.17 24.82 9.37
C ARG A 234 5.42 23.31 9.46
N LEU A 235 4.50 22.52 8.96
CA LEU A 235 4.51 21.07 8.98
C LEU A 235 4.46 20.52 7.56
N TYR A 236 5.38 19.60 7.23
CA TYR A 236 5.37 18.92 5.94
C TYR A 236 4.78 17.51 6.08
N ASP A 237 3.72 17.24 5.34
CA ASP A 237 3.08 15.93 5.27
C ASP A 237 3.71 15.09 4.16
N PHE A 238 4.59 14.17 4.52
CA PHE A 238 5.28 13.27 3.60
C PHE A 238 4.35 12.28 2.89
N LYS A 239 3.17 12.02 3.45
CA LYS A 239 2.19 11.13 2.82
C LYS A 239 1.45 11.80 1.66
N ASN A 240 1.13 13.09 1.84
CA ASN A 240 0.33 13.87 0.90
C ASN A 240 1.19 14.85 0.10
N SER A 241 2.50 14.91 0.36
CA SER A 241 3.45 15.87 -0.24
C SER A 241 2.94 17.31 -0.18
N SER A 242 2.41 17.72 0.99
CA SER A 242 1.78 19.01 1.20
C SER A 242 2.24 19.67 2.50
N GLU A 243 2.25 21.00 2.51
CA GLU A 243 2.53 21.80 3.71
C GLU A 243 1.24 22.25 4.38
N TYR A 244 1.28 22.35 5.71
CA TYR A 244 0.21 22.90 6.54
C TYR A 244 0.79 23.50 7.82
N TYR A 245 -0.05 24.16 8.62
CA TYR A 245 0.40 24.82 9.83
C TYR A 245 -0.27 24.22 11.07
N GLY A 246 0.55 23.96 12.09
CA GLY A 246 0.12 23.73 13.47
C GLY A 246 0.33 25.00 14.31
N PHE A 247 -0.19 25.01 15.53
CA PHE A 247 -0.11 26.15 16.43
C PHE A 247 0.31 25.71 17.82
N LEU A 248 1.15 26.52 18.46
CA LEU A 248 1.52 26.40 19.88
C LEU A 248 0.86 27.51 20.65
N SER A 249 0.50 27.26 21.92
CA SER A 249 0.18 28.36 22.83
C SER A 249 1.41 29.23 23.07
N SER A 250 1.21 30.46 23.52
CA SER A 250 2.30 31.39 23.86
C SER A 250 3.26 30.81 24.90
N GLU A 251 2.70 30.12 25.89
CA GLU A 251 3.46 29.50 26.99
C GLU A 251 4.32 28.35 26.46
N LEU A 252 3.69 27.41 25.72
CA LEU A 252 4.41 26.27 25.15
C LEU A 252 5.48 26.73 24.15
N LYS A 253 5.22 27.77 23.35
CA LYS A 253 6.20 28.34 22.44
C LYS A 253 7.43 28.85 23.21
N ALA A 254 7.22 29.67 24.25
CA ALA A 254 8.32 30.25 25.03
C ALA A 254 9.19 29.17 25.71
N GLU A 255 8.57 28.15 26.29
CA GLU A 255 9.27 27.01 26.88
C GLU A 255 10.03 26.21 25.85
N PHE A 256 9.42 25.99 24.69
CA PHE A 256 10.03 25.20 23.60
C PHE A 256 11.20 25.93 22.95
N GLU A 257 11.11 27.26 22.78
CA GLU A 257 12.23 28.08 22.29
C GLU A 257 13.41 28.04 23.26
N LYS A 258 13.18 28.14 24.57
CA LYS A 258 14.21 27.99 25.58
C LYS A 258 14.88 26.62 25.50
N PHE A 259 14.11 25.55 25.39
CA PHE A 259 14.65 24.19 25.22
C PHE A 259 15.53 24.07 23.95
N ILE A 260 15.11 24.70 22.84
CA ILE A 260 15.89 24.65 21.59
C ILE A 260 17.21 25.44 21.73
N ILE A 261 17.18 26.57 22.42
CA ILE A 261 18.39 27.36 22.71
C ILE A 261 19.37 26.53 23.54
N ASP A 262 18.88 25.87 24.59
CA ASP A 262 19.67 24.99 25.46
C ASP A 262 20.31 23.81 24.68
N LEU A 263 19.69 23.39 23.58
CA LEU A 263 20.25 22.36 22.69
C LEU A 263 21.34 22.90 21.75
N GLY A 264 21.58 24.22 21.68
CA GLY A 264 22.59 24.83 20.81
C GLY A 264 22.40 24.58 19.32
N LYS A 265 21.15 24.51 18.84
CA LYS A 265 20.85 24.14 17.44
C LYS A 265 20.77 25.32 16.50
N ASN A 266 21.21 25.08 15.25
CA ASN A 266 21.11 26.04 14.15
C ASN A 266 19.72 26.00 13.49
N LYS A 267 19.33 27.09 12.78
CA LYS A 267 18.01 27.25 12.15
C LYS A 267 17.60 26.10 11.20
N ASP A 268 18.53 25.53 10.46
CA ASP A 268 18.27 24.48 9.47
C ASP A 268 18.39 23.06 10.03
N GLU A 269 18.64 22.95 11.34
CA GLU A 269 18.75 21.64 11.98
C GLU A 269 17.38 21.13 12.45
N PHE A 270 17.23 19.80 12.39
CA PHE A 270 16.05 19.15 12.95
C PHE A 270 16.06 19.27 14.48
N ILE A 271 14.92 19.67 15.05
CA ILE A 271 14.78 19.84 16.51
C ILE A 271 14.94 18.49 17.21
N PHE A 272 14.21 17.50 16.73
CA PHE A 272 14.19 16.13 17.23
C PHE A 272 15.19 15.28 16.48
N LYS A 273 16.52 15.52 16.64
CA LYS A 273 17.54 14.78 15.89
C LYS A 273 18.45 13.94 16.79
N ASN A 274 18.98 12.88 16.24
CA ASN A 274 20.10 12.13 16.79
C ASN A 274 21.42 12.90 16.54
N THR A 275 22.53 12.48 17.07
CA THR A 275 23.88 13.10 16.99
C THR A 275 24.41 13.34 15.56
N GLY A 276 23.67 12.95 14.51
CA GLY A 276 23.95 13.24 13.10
C GLY A 276 23.03 14.32 12.51
N LYS A 277 23.23 14.66 11.21
CA LYS A 277 22.42 15.65 10.47
C LYS A 277 20.99 15.22 10.16
N GLN A 278 20.57 13.98 10.50
CA GLN A 278 19.26 13.43 10.20
C GLN A 278 18.35 13.45 11.44
N SER A 279 17.03 13.62 11.23
CA SER A 279 16.03 13.51 12.29
C SER A 279 16.02 12.09 12.89
N TYR A 280 15.50 11.94 14.11
CA TYR A 280 15.25 10.62 14.68
C TYR A 280 14.33 9.80 13.77
N SER A 281 14.63 8.51 13.62
CA SER A 281 13.73 7.61 12.88
C SER A 281 12.42 7.40 13.65
N ASN A 282 11.34 7.11 12.92
CA ASN A 282 10.07 6.72 13.53
C ASN A 282 10.24 5.60 14.56
N GLN A 283 11.16 4.67 14.30
CA GLN A 283 11.42 3.53 15.16
C GLN A 283 12.02 3.92 16.52
N TYR A 284 12.79 5.02 16.60
CA TYR A 284 13.31 5.53 17.86
C TYR A 284 12.17 5.91 18.82
N TYR A 285 11.18 6.69 18.34
CA TYR A 285 10.05 7.11 19.17
C TYR A 285 9.15 5.94 19.56
N TYR A 286 8.97 4.95 18.70
CA TYR A 286 8.26 3.73 19.07
C TYR A 286 8.96 3.00 20.22
N ARG A 287 10.29 2.84 20.15
CA ARG A 287 11.07 2.17 21.21
C ARG A 287 11.05 2.91 22.54
N LYS A 288 11.00 4.24 22.50
CA LYS A 288 11.00 5.08 23.72
C LYS A 288 9.61 5.26 24.34
N LEU A 289 8.61 5.54 23.53
CA LEU A 289 7.27 5.87 24.02
C LEU A 289 6.38 4.65 24.25
N GLN A 290 6.52 3.58 23.46
CA GLN A 290 5.64 2.43 23.58
C GLN A 290 5.73 1.75 24.96
N PRO A 291 6.90 1.51 25.57
CA PRO A 291 6.97 0.99 26.93
C PRO A 291 6.28 1.88 27.97
N ILE A 292 6.36 3.21 27.81
CA ILE A 292 5.69 4.17 28.68
C ILE A 292 4.17 4.05 28.51
N PHE A 293 3.67 3.96 27.29
CA PHE A 293 2.24 3.75 27.02
C PHE A 293 1.75 2.42 27.58
N ASP A 294 2.56 1.35 27.46
CA ASP A 294 2.23 0.02 27.97
C ASP A 294 2.06 0.06 29.50
N ILE A 295 2.96 0.73 30.22
CA ILE A 295 2.89 0.87 31.67
C ILE A 295 1.69 1.76 32.08
N LEU A 296 1.48 2.89 31.40
CA LEU A 296 0.49 3.86 31.82
C LEU A 296 -0.95 3.50 31.44
N PHE A 297 -1.14 2.82 30.27
CA PHE A 297 -2.44 2.73 29.61
C PHE A 297 -2.84 1.31 29.20
N HIS A 298 -1.98 0.31 29.36
CA HIS A 298 -2.27 -1.06 28.93
C HIS A 298 -2.25 -2.05 30.11
N PRO A 299 -3.26 -2.01 31.00
CA PRO A 299 -3.40 -3.08 31.99
C PRO A 299 -3.56 -4.44 31.31
N ALA A 300 -3.31 -5.52 32.05
CA ALA A 300 -3.46 -6.88 31.55
C ALA A 300 -4.84 -7.09 30.90
N GLY A 301 -4.87 -7.70 29.71
CA GLY A 301 -6.12 -7.92 28.97
C GLY A 301 -6.56 -6.75 28.07
N THR A 302 -5.79 -5.67 27.96
CA THR A 302 -6.15 -4.57 27.06
C THR A 302 -6.29 -5.06 25.62
N GLU A 303 -7.49 -4.90 25.07
CA GLU A 303 -7.77 -5.26 23.66
C GLU A 303 -6.90 -4.46 22.68
N PRO A 304 -6.48 -5.07 21.54
CA PRO A 304 -5.64 -4.42 20.55
C PRO A 304 -6.20 -3.08 20.02
N LEU A 305 -7.53 -2.96 19.93
CA LEU A 305 -8.20 -1.73 19.46
C LEU A 305 -8.11 -0.59 20.48
N ASN A 306 -7.96 -0.89 21.77
CA ASN A 306 -7.89 0.08 22.86
C ASN A 306 -6.46 0.48 23.23
N LYS A 307 -5.45 -0.14 22.62
CA LYS A 307 -4.06 0.19 22.89
C LYS A 307 -3.70 1.60 22.43
N VAL A 308 -3.05 2.33 23.32
CA VAL A 308 -2.46 3.64 23.03
C VAL A 308 -1.17 3.45 22.24
N THR A 309 -1.01 4.21 21.19
CA THR A 309 0.17 4.24 20.33
C THR A 309 0.54 5.70 20.05
N ILE A 310 1.70 5.95 19.44
CA ILE A 310 2.07 7.32 19.04
C ILE A 310 0.97 7.96 18.16
N HIS A 311 0.31 7.18 17.31
CA HIS A 311 -0.78 7.72 16.49
C HIS A 311 -2.01 8.14 17.31
N THR A 312 -2.17 7.59 18.51
CA THR A 312 -3.22 8.01 19.46
C THR A 312 -3.06 9.47 19.88
N LEU A 313 -1.83 10.02 19.94
CA LEU A 313 -1.61 11.46 20.24
C LEU A 313 -2.32 12.34 19.18
N ARG A 314 -2.21 11.96 17.92
CA ARG A 314 -2.92 12.64 16.83
C ARG A 314 -4.44 12.48 16.92
N HIS A 315 -4.93 11.29 17.29
CA HIS A 315 -6.35 11.07 17.57
C HIS A 315 -6.81 11.92 18.74
N THR A 316 -6.00 12.03 19.80
CA THR A 316 -6.28 12.87 20.98
C THR A 316 -6.44 14.33 20.58
N PHE A 317 -5.52 14.89 19.79
CA PHE A 317 -5.65 16.26 19.30
C PHE A 317 -6.99 16.50 18.61
N ALA A 318 -7.35 15.66 17.62
CA ALA A 318 -8.60 15.83 16.89
C ALA A 318 -9.85 15.59 17.78
N SER A 319 -9.78 14.62 18.70
CA SER A 319 -10.88 14.31 19.61
C SER A 319 -11.11 15.43 20.62
N GLN A 320 -10.04 15.98 21.21
CA GLN A 320 -10.14 17.11 22.14
C GLN A 320 -10.68 18.38 21.45
N LEU A 321 -10.27 18.65 20.21
CA LEU A 321 -10.85 19.74 19.43
C LEU A 321 -12.35 19.53 19.18
N ALA A 322 -12.76 18.31 18.84
CA ALA A 322 -14.18 18.00 18.60
C ALA A 322 -15.01 18.10 19.90
N ILE A 323 -14.49 17.62 21.03
CA ILE A 323 -15.11 17.73 22.35
C ILE A 323 -15.29 19.20 22.73
N ASN A 324 -14.33 20.07 22.37
CA ASN A 324 -14.38 21.53 22.56
C ASN A 324 -15.12 22.25 21.41
N GLU A 325 -15.99 21.56 20.70
CA GLU A 325 -16.91 22.13 19.68
C GLU A 325 -16.23 22.84 18.51
N THR A 326 -14.95 22.51 18.22
CA THR A 326 -14.27 23.04 17.03
C THR A 326 -14.98 22.54 15.77
N PRO A 327 -15.31 23.42 14.81
CA PRO A 327 -15.97 23.00 13.57
C PRO A 327 -15.19 21.90 12.83
N ILE A 328 -15.89 20.88 12.34
CA ILE A 328 -15.27 19.69 11.74
C ILE A 328 -14.37 20.02 10.53
N LEU A 329 -14.70 21.05 9.77
CA LEU A 329 -13.88 21.53 8.66
C LEU A 329 -12.57 22.17 9.13
N THR A 330 -12.59 22.84 10.29
CA THR A 330 -11.39 23.37 10.93
C THR A 330 -10.50 22.23 11.41
N ILE A 331 -11.08 21.20 12.05
CA ILE A 331 -10.34 19.99 12.44
C ILE A 331 -9.73 19.31 11.20
N LYS A 332 -10.48 19.17 10.10
CA LYS A 332 -9.99 18.64 8.83
C LYS A 332 -8.75 19.41 8.34
N LYS A 333 -8.81 20.74 8.37
CA LYS A 333 -7.71 21.62 7.94
C LYS A 333 -6.48 21.46 8.84
N LEU A 334 -6.65 21.50 10.17
CA LEU A 334 -5.57 21.33 11.15
C LEU A 334 -4.92 19.95 11.07
N MET A 335 -5.71 18.92 10.78
CA MET A 335 -5.24 17.55 10.60
C MET A 335 -4.60 17.29 9.22
N ASN A 336 -4.69 18.22 8.28
CA ASN A 336 -4.31 18.04 6.89
C ASN A 336 -4.88 16.74 6.29
N HIS A 337 -6.22 16.55 6.45
CA HIS A 337 -6.92 15.43 5.84
C HIS A 337 -7.44 15.82 4.46
N ASN A 338 -7.06 15.04 3.43
CA ASN A 338 -7.56 15.24 2.07
C ASN A 338 -9.06 14.93 1.99
N ASP A 339 -9.49 13.82 2.62
CA ASP A 339 -10.88 13.38 2.64
C ASP A 339 -11.55 13.75 3.97
N ILE A 340 -12.75 14.35 3.90
CA ILE A 340 -13.56 14.71 5.07
C ILE A 340 -13.97 13.45 5.87
N ASN A 341 -14.19 12.31 5.22
CA ASN A 341 -14.57 11.05 5.87
C ASN A 341 -13.55 10.62 6.94
N ALA A 342 -12.26 10.92 6.73
CA ALA A 342 -11.22 10.68 7.74
C ALA A 342 -11.45 11.48 9.01
N THR A 343 -12.11 12.64 8.94
CA THR A 343 -12.39 13.54 10.06
C THR A 343 -13.75 13.28 10.68
N MET A 344 -14.74 12.83 9.91
CA MET A 344 -16.13 12.59 10.37
C MET A 344 -16.22 11.63 11.55
N ARG A 345 -15.22 10.77 11.75
CA ARG A 345 -15.15 9.91 12.95
C ARG A 345 -15.14 10.68 14.27
N TYR A 346 -14.62 11.91 14.27
CA TYR A 346 -14.57 12.77 15.46
C TYR A 346 -15.87 13.57 15.67
N ALA A 347 -16.69 13.73 14.64
CA ALA A 347 -17.93 14.50 14.72
C ALA A 347 -18.89 13.97 15.79
N LYS A 348 -18.86 12.65 16.06
CA LYS A 348 -19.67 12.03 17.11
C LYS A 348 -19.27 12.41 18.55
N LEU A 349 -18.08 13.00 18.72
CA LEU A 349 -17.57 13.42 20.03
C LEU A 349 -18.02 14.84 20.41
N SER A 350 -18.47 15.63 19.44
CA SER A 350 -19.09 16.93 19.72
C SER A 350 -20.41 16.73 20.46
N LYS A 351 -20.52 17.34 21.61
CA LYS A 351 -21.74 17.34 22.45
C LYS A 351 -22.77 18.39 22.03
N SER A 352 -22.39 19.26 21.08
CA SER A 352 -23.25 20.33 20.62
C SER A 352 -24.51 19.74 19.93
N SER A 353 -25.65 19.98 20.56
CA SER A 353 -26.98 19.68 19.99
C SER A 353 -27.37 20.65 18.87
N GLY A 354 -26.52 21.67 18.60
CA GLY A 354 -26.86 22.79 17.75
C GLY A 354 -27.75 23.87 18.49
N GLU A 355 -28.33 23.54 19.64
CA GLU A 355 -29.20 24.41 20.43
C GLU A 355 -28.52 25.74 20.75
N LYS A 356 -27.26 25.70 21.26
CA LYS A 356 -26.49 26.92 21.57
C LYS A 356 -26.31 27.82 20.35
N HIS A 357 -26.07 27.23 19.18
CA HIS A 357 -25.92 28.00 17.94
C HIS A 357 -27.24 28.61 17.46
N VAL A 358 -28.34 27.86 17.57
CA VAL A 358 -29.70 28.38 17.28
C VAL A 358 -30.06 29.51 18.25
N ASN A 359 -29.82 29.33 19.55
CA ASN A 359 -30.10 30.35 20.54
C ASN A 359 -29.26 31.64 20.30
N ASN A 360 -27.98 31.50 19.94
CA ASN A 360 -27.15 32.65 19.61
C ASN A 360 -27.62 33.35 18.32
N LEU A 361 -28.03 32.59 17.31
CA LEU A 361 -28.60 33.10 16.07
C LEU A 361 -29.88 33.91 16.38
N ILE A 362 -30.82 33.33 17.13
CA ILE A 362 -32.08 34.00 17.48
C ILE A 362 -31.80 35.27 18.31
N LYS A 363 -30.87 35.22 19.29
CA LYS A 363 -30.47 36.40 20.03
C LYS A 363 -29.94 37.50 19.12
N SER A 364 -29.18 37.18 18.08
CA SER A 364 -28.67 38.16 17.12
C SER A 364 -29.77 38.86 16.32
N PHE A 365 -30.94 38.22 16.17
CA PHE A 365 -32.10 38.82 15.50
C PHE A 365 -32.94 39.71 16.44
N MET A 366 -32.84 39.47 17.76
CA MET A 366 -33.65 40.13 18.79
C MET A 366 -32.93 41.33 19.44
N ILE A 367 -31.79 41.78 18.88
CA ILE A 367 -31.12 43.01 19.37
C ILE A 367 -31.98 44.18 18.95
N THR A 368 -32.72 44.70 19.92
CA THR A 368 -33.36 46.00 19.94
C THR A 368 -32.35 47.06 20.38
#